data_5d9b0ed4261ec787ad4dc9122d6954b5
#
_entry.id   5d9b0ed4261ec787ad4dc9122d6954b5
#
_cell.length_a   1.000
_cell.length_b   1.000
_cell.length_c   1.000
_cell.angle_alpha   90.00
_cell.angle_beta   90.00
_cell.angle_gamma   90.00
#
_symmetry.space_group_name_H-M   'P 1'
#
loop_
_entity.id
_entity.type
_entity.pdbx_description
1 polymer ?
#
loop_
_entity_poly.entity_id
_entity_poly.type
_entity_poly.pdbx_seq_one_letter_code
_entity_poly.pdbx_strand_id
1 'polypeptide(L)'
;LRKLKRKITFDLVDQKINDLESTLYHTLFEPEKIKEISSSFVIDELTQIENILKEKHNSLYLSEIIDLRNKVKLFGFHFASLDIRQDSRVHNHVFETIVSHPDIQDHISGLPSNYLDLELDERLAILPKLSGEVPESIFDDDIVRHTLGSIYAMKTIQKRNGEKGCNRYIISNCQSIENMLQLFALHRICGWEKPTVDLIPLFETVDDLKASQNIMHALYSNPVYKKHLESRKMKQTIMLGFSDGTKDGGYFMAN
;
A
#
# COMPACT_ATOMS: atom_id res chain seq x y z
N LEU A 1 -16.38 20.01 -11.00
CA LEU A 1 -17.76 19.78 -11.43
C LEU A 1 -18.65 21.01 -11.24
N ARG A 2 -18.75 21.66 -10.08
CA ARG A 2 -19.62 22.84 -9.86
C ARG A 2 -19.42 23.97 -10.84
N LYS A 3 -18.18 24.25 -11.29
CA LYS A 3 -17.91 25.24 -12.33
C LYS A 3 -18.45 24.79 -13.70
N LEU A 4 -18.30 23.54 -14.01
CA LEU A 4 -18.81 22.95 -15.28
C LEU A 4 -20.32 22.95 -15.31
N LYS A 5 -20.99 22.54 -14.26
CA LYS A 5 -22.45 22.57 -14.10
C LYS A 5 -23.05 23.94 -14.39
N ARG A 6 -22.37 25.04 -13.98
CA ARG A 6 -22.82 26.41 -14.23
C ARG A 6 -22.60 26.88 -15.67
N LYS A 7 -21.66 26.26 -16.38
CA LYS A 7 -21.29 26.63 -17.76
C LYS A 7 -21.97 25.79 -18.80
N ILE A 8 -22.13 24.48 -18.52
CA ILE A 8 -22.59 23.49 -19.49
C ILE A 8 -24.01 23.11 -19.10
N THR A 9 -24.98 23.80 -19.67
CA THR A 9 -26.41 23.55 -19.46
C THR A 9 -27.03 22.88 -20.69
N PHE A 10 -26.24 22.07 -21.40
CA PHE A 10 -26.69 21.40 -22.62
C PHE A 10 -27.49 20.15 -22.28
N ASP A 11 -28.49 19.87 -23.12
CA ASP A 11 -29.29 18.65 -23.03
C ASP A 11 -28.40 17.40 -22.97
N LEU A 12 -28.77 16.44 -22.10
CA LEU A 12 -28.05 15.20 -21.79
C LEU A 12 -26.70 15.40 -21.03
N VAL A 13 -26.05 16.55 -21.11
CA VAL A 13 -24.78 16.83 -20.46
C VAL A 13 -24.99 17.36 -19.03
N ASP A 14 -25.93 18.26 -18.86
CA ASP A 14 -26.27 18.84 -17.56
C ASP A 14 -26.74 17.77 -16.56
N GLN A 15 -27.59 16.85 -17.01
CA GLN A 15 -28.05 15.73 -16.19
C GLN A 15 -26.88 14.83 -15.77
N LYS A 16 -26.00 14.43 -16.70
CA LYS A 16 -24.82 13.61 -16.37
C LYS A 16 -23.87 14.29 -15.38
N ILE A 17 -23.66 15.60 -15.53
CA ILE A 17 -22.83 16.35 -14.59
C ILE A 17 -23.50 16.42 -13.20
N ASN A 18 -24.82 16.60 -13.16
CA ASN A 18 -25.60 16.61 -11.92
C ASN A 18 -25.55 15.27 -11.21
N ASP A 19 -25.75 14.16 -11.93
CA ASP A 19 -25.72 12.81 -11.39
C ASP A 19 -24.32 12.47 -10.85
N LEU A 20 -23.27 12.82 -11.60
CA LEU A 20 -21.89 12.63 -11.16
C LEU A 20 -21.55 13.49 -9.92
N GLU A 21 -22.02 14.76 -9.87
CA GLU A 21 -21.83 15.62 -8.70
C GLU A 21 -22.56 15.06 -7.49
N SER A 22 -23.82 14.64 -7.63
CA SER A 22 -24.62 14.04 -6.56
C SER A 22 -23.97 12.77 -6.02
N THR A 23 -23.53 11.89 -6.91
CA THR A 23 -22.86 10.64 -6.55
C THR A 23 -21.58 10.91 -5.75
N LEU A 24 -20.73 11.85 -6.21
CA LEU A 24 -19.53 12.24 -5.47
C LEU A 24 -19.83 12.94 -4.14
N TYR A 25 -20.89 13.74 -4.09
CA TYR A 25 -21.32 14.40 -2.85
C TYR A 25 -21.71 13.36 -1.79
N HIS A 26 -22.58 12.40 -2.15
CA HIS A 26 -22.97 11.32 -1.23
C HIS A 26 -21.76 10.50 -0.80
N THR A 27 -20.80 10.24 -1.69
CA THR A 27 -19.54 9.55 -1.34
C THR A 27 -18.75 10.28 -0.25
N LEU A 28 -18.73 11.58 -0.27
CA LEU A 28 -17.93 12.38 0.69
C LEU A 28 -18.64 12.56 2.04
N PHE A 29 -19.97 12.73 2.03
CA PHE A 29 -20.71 13.19 3.21
C PHE A 29 -21.64 12.14 3.82
N GLU A 30 -21.93 11.04 3.10
CA GLU A 30 -22.80 9.96 3.55
C GLU A 30 -22.12 8.58 3.33
N PRO A 31 -20.97 8.32 3.98
CA PRO A 31 -20.16 7.11 3.70
C PRO A 31 -20.93 5.79 3.88
N GLU A 32 -21.92 5.72 4.70
CA GLU A 32 -22.75 4.54 4.96
C GLU A 32 -23.70 4.17 3.81
N LYS A 33 -24.00 5.11 2.90
CA LYS A 33 -24.89 4.92 1.75
C LYS A 33 -24.16 4.61 0.44
N ILE A 34 -22.84 4.45 0.50
CA ILE A 34 -22.00 4.45 -0.70
C ILE A 34 -21.92 3.09 -1.36
N LYS A 35 -22.16 3.08 -2.67
CA LYS A 35 -21.52 2.17 -3.62
C LYS A 35 -20.08 2.64 -3.81
N GLU A 36 -19.10 1.73 -3.77
CA GLU A 36 -17.70 2.07 -4.02
C GLU A 36 -17.55 2.78 -5.38
N ILE A 37 -17.26 4.07 -5.34
CA ILE A 37 -16.95 4.84 -6.54
C ILE A 37 -15.47 4.76 -6.78
N SER A 38 -15.10 4.31 -7.96
CA SER A 38 -13.70 4.29 -8.41
C SER A 38 -13.38 5.51 -9.27
N SER A 39 -12.10 5.88 -9.36
CA SER A 39 -11.65 6.90 -10.30
C SER A 39 -11.90 6.49 -11.76
N SER A 40 -11.92 5.19 -12.08
CA SER A 40 -12.31 4.69 -13.40
C SER A 40 -13.75 5.02 -13.72
N PHE A 41 -14.68 4.84 -12.80
CA PHE A 41 -16.08 5.24 -13.00
C PHE A 41 -16.20 6.73 -13.38
N VAL A 42 -15.51 7.61 -12.66
CA VAL A 42 -15.52 9.05 -12.97
C VAL A 42 -14.93 9.34 -14.34
N ILE A 43 -13.85 8.64 -14.72
CA ILE A 43 -13.23 8.77 -16.04
C ILE A 43 -14.20 8.33 -17.15
N ASP A 44 -14.93 7.23 -16.94
CA ASP A 44 -15.88 6.70 -17.91
C ASP A 44 -17.06 7.66 -18.11
N GLU A 45 -17.62 8.21 -17.02
CA GLU A 45 -18.68 9.22 -17.11
C GLU A 45 -18.20 10.49 -17.82
N LEU A 46 -17.00 10.99 -17.52
CA LEU A 46 -16.44 12.14 -18.22
C LEU A 46 -16.17 11.83 -19.70
N THR A 47 -15.79 10.60 -20.05
CA THR A 47 -15.60 10.18 -21.43
C THR A 47 -16.94 10.13 -22.20
N GLN A 48 -18.02 9.69 -21.56
CA GLN A 48 -19.37 9.76 -22.16
C GLN A 48 -19.78 11.22 -22.43
N ILE A 49 -19.55 12.12 -21.47
CA ILE A 49 -19.80 13.56 -21.65
C ILE A 49 -19.00 14.13 -22.83
N GLU A 50 -17.72 13.76 -22.97
CA GLU A 50 -16.90 14.17 -24.12
C GLU A 50 -17.50 13.75 -25.45
N ASN A 51 -17.99 12.52 -25.55
CA ASN A 51 -18.61 12.01 -26.79
C ASN A 51 -19.89 12.78 -27.12
N ILE A 52 -20.76 13.03 -26.15
CA ILE A 52 -21.96 13.83 -26.35
C ILE A 52 -21.63 15.24 -26.85
N LEU A 53 -20.63 15.90 -26.25
CA LEU A 53 -20.19 17.24 -26.66
C LEU A 53 -19.65 17.27 -28.08
N LYS A 54 -18.91 16.24 -28.51
CA LYS A 54 -18.40 16.12 -29.89
C LYS A 54 -19.52 15.89 -30.91
N GLU A 55 -20.44 15.01 -30.58
CA GLU A 55 -21.47 14.58 -31.51
C GLU A 55 -22.64 15.58 -31.64
N LYS A 56 -23.02 16.23 -30.51
CA LYS A 56 -24.26 17.02 -30.48
C LYS A 56 -24.06 18.52 -30.24
N HIS A 57 -22.87 18.92 -29.71
CA HIS A 57 -22.66 20.31 -29.27
C HIS A 57 -21.40 20.95 -29.86
N ASN A 58 -20.98 20.51 -31.06
CA ASN A 58 -19.83 21.09 -31.78
C ASN A 58 -18.56 21.24 -30.96
N SER A 59 -18.34 20.31 -30.04
CA SER A 59 -17.19 20.30 -29.12
C SER A 59 -17.09 21.53 -28.17
N LEU A 60 -18.20 22.26 -27.96
CA LEU A 60 -18.20 23.40 -27.08
C LEU A 60 -17.91 22.97 -25.63
N TYR A 61 -16.97 23.62 -24.92
CA TYR A 61 -16.46 23.26 -23.59
C TYR A 61 -15.78 21.89 -23.48
N LEU A 62 -15.43 21.26 -24.59
CA LEU A 62 -14.76 19.97 -24.60
C LEU A 62 -13.42 20.00 -23.86
N SER A 63 -12.65 21.08 -23.98
CA SER A 63 -11.35 21.24 -23.33
C SER A 63 -11.45 21.18 -21.80
N GLU A 64 -12.50 21.74 -21.22
CA GLU A 64 -12.70 21.72 -19.77
C GLU A 64 -13.01 20.31 -19.24
N ILE A 65 -13.77 19.51 -20.01
CA ILE A 65 -14.06 18.13 -19.65
C ILE A 65 -12.80 17.27 -19.76
N ILE A 66 -12.04 17.42 -20.86
CA ILE A 66 -10.75 16.73 -21.05
C ILE A 66 -9.79 17.08 -19.92
N ASP A 67 -9.68 18.35 -19.53
CA ASP A 67 -8.82 18.80 -18.47
C ASP A 67 -9.20 18.18 -17.11
N LEU A 68 -10.50 18.15 -16.80
CA LEU A 68 -10.99 17.49 -15.59
C LEU A 68 -10.69 15.99 -15.62
N ARG A 69 -10.96 15.30 -16.72
CA ARG A 69 -10.66 13.86 -16.89
C ARG A 69 -9.17 13.58 -16.71
N ASN A 70 -8.30 14.41 -17.27
CA ASN A 70 -6.86 14.26 -17.14
C ASN A 70 -6.40 14.47 -15.69
N LYS A 71 -7.01 15.40 -14.97
CA LYS A 71 -6.78 15.57 -13.52
C LYS A 71 -7.20 14.34 -12.73
N VAL A 72 -8.36 13.74 -13.05
CA VAL A 72 -8.81 12.49 -12.39
C VAL A 72 -7.87 11.33 -12.73
N LYS A 73 -7.38 11.24 -13.97
CA LYS A 73 -6.40 10.21 -14.37
C LYS A 73 -5.08 10.35 -13.59
N LEU A 74 -4.61 11.59 -13.40
CA LEU A 74 -3.34 11.87 -12.76
C LEU A 74 -3.40 11.71 -11.24
N PHE A 75 -4.42 12.30 -10.62
CA PHE A 75 -4.51 12.40 -9.16
C PHE A 75 -5.39 11.31 -8.51
N GLY A 76 -6.23 10.61 -9.29
CA GLY A 76 -7.20 9.65 -8.75
C GLY A 76 -8.03 10.26 -7.63
N PHE A 77 -8.30 9.47 -6.59
CA PHE A 77 -8.88 9.94 -5.32
C PHE A 77 -7.83 10.09 -4.21
N HIS A 78 -6.57 9.80 -4.51
CA HIS A 78 -5.47 9.79 -3.55
C HIS A 78 -4.56 11.03 -3.63
N PHE A 79 -4.69 11.85 -4.67
CA PHE A 79 -3.93 13.08 -4.93
C PHE A 79 -2.40 12.86 -5.07
N ALA A 80 -1.78 12.11 -4.16
CA ALA A 80 -0.37 11.74 -4.19
C ALA A 80 -0.19 10.32 -3.66
N SER A 81 0.77 9.57 -4.19
CA SER A 81 1.18 8.27 -3.64
C SER A 81 2.18 8.49 -2.51
N LEU A 82 1.90 7.93 -1.34
CA LEU A 82 2.77 7.97 -0.17
C LEU A 82 3.39 6.60 0.07
N ASP A 83 4.66 6.59 0.42
CA ASP A 83 5.37 5.39 0.84
C ASP A 83 5.49 5.40 2.37
N ILE A 84 5.25 4.27 3.01
CA ILE A 84 5.62 4.07 4.41
C ILE A 84 7.06 3.57 4.43
N ARG A 85 7.86 4.06 5.35
CA ARG A 85 9.24 3.61 5.57
C ARG A 85 9.50 3.40 7.03
N GLN A 86 10.12 2.26 7.38
CA GLN A 86 10.54 1.94 8.73
C GLN A 86 11.82 1.11 8.72
N ASP A 87 12.59 1.19 9.79
CA ASP A 87 13.83 0.45 9.99
C ASP A 87 13.56 -1.00 10.43
N SER A 88 14.35 -1.96 9.94
CA SER A 88 14.21 -3.38 10.28
C SER A 88 14.36 -3.66 11.77
N ARG A 89 15.20 -2.89 12.46
CA ARG A 89 15.39 -3.01 13.92
C ARG A 89 14.14 -2.64 14.70
N VAL A 90 13.38 -1.67 14.19
CA VAL A 90 12.07 -1.31 14.75
C VAL A 90 11.08 -2.45 14.52
N HIS A 91 11.06 -3.05 13.32
CA HIS A 91 10.20 -4.21 13.07
C HIS A 91 10.56 -5.40 13.95
N ASN A 92 11.85 -5.68 14.18
CA ASN A 92 12.29 -6.73 15.10
C ASN A 92 11.77 -6.46 16.52
N HIS A 93 11.98 -5.27 17.06
CA HIS A 93 11.47 -4.87 18.37
C HIS A 93 9.94 -5.02 18.45
N VAL A 94 9.23 -4.50 17.46
CA VAL A 94 7.76 -4.60 17.39
C VAL A 94 7.31 -6.05 17.37
N PHE A 95 7.93 -6.88 16.52
CA PHE A 95 7.56 -8.28 16.40
C PHE A 95 7.85 -9.08 17.68
N GLU A 96 9.02 -8.88 18.30
CA GLU A 96 9.38 -9.48 19.57
C GLU A 96 8.41 -9.07 20.69
N THR A 97 8.06 -7.80 20.77
CA THR A 97 7.07 -7.30 21.76
C THR A 97 5.70 -7.93 21.54
N ILE A 98 5.27 -8.04 20.27
CA ILE A 98 3.99 -8.69 19.95
C ILE A 98 3.99 -10.15 20.38
N VAL A 99 4.98 -10.95 19.99
CA VAL A 99 4.99 -12.39 20.26
C VAL A 99 5.21 -12.72 21.73
N SER A 100 5.76 -11.77 22.51
CA SER A 100 5.95 -11.89 23.95
C SER A 100 4.71 -11.49 24.77
N HIS A 101 3.68 -10.89 24.15
CA HIS A 101 2.50 -10.44 24.87
C HIS A 101 1.66 -11.63 25.35
N PRO A 102 1.23 -11.68 26.62
CA PRO A 102 0.56 -12.85 27.18
C PRO A 102 -0.73 -13.24 26.46
N ASP A 103 -1.48 -12.26 25.97
CA ASP A 103 -2.79 -12.49 25.33
C ASP A 103 -2.68 -12.67 23.79
N ILE A 104 -1.45 -12.73 23.24
CA ILE A 104 -1.25 -12.68 21.79
C ILE A 104 -1.75 -13.92 21.07
N GLN A 105 -1.78 -15.08 21.76
CA GLN A 105 -2.22 -16.36 21.18
C GLN A 105 -3.66 -16.33 20.67
N ASP A 106 -4.51 -15.50 21.28
CA ASP A 106 -5.89 -15.33 20.87
C ASP A 106 -6.05 -14.49 19.59
N HIS A 107 -4.99 -13.75 19.23
CA HIS A 107 -4.99 -12.81 18.11
C HIS A 107 -4.22 -13.30 16.89
N ILE A 108 -3.30 -14.25 17.04
CA ILE A 108 -2.43 -14.73 15.94
C ILE A 108 -2.58 -16.23 15.75
N SER A 109 -3.08 -16.62 14.61
CA SER A 109 -3.12 -18.02 14.19
C SER A 109 -1.75 -18.50 13.68
N GLY A 110 -1.34 -19.67 14.13
CA GLY A 110 -0.10 -20.32 13.69
C GLY A 110 1.15 -19.86 14.44
N LEU A 111 1.03 -19.05 15.50
CA LEU A 111 2.14 -18.65 16.35
C LEU A 111 2.37 -19.70 17.44
N PRO A 112 3.54 -20.38 17.48
CA PRO A 112 3.87 -21.29 18.58
C PRO A 112 4.25 -20.51 19.84
N SER A 113 3.92 -21.06 21.01
CA SER A 113 4.20 -20.40 22.30
C SER A 113 5.69 -20.23 22.60
N ASN A 114 6.54 -21.03 21.99
CA ASN A 114 8.01 -20.98 22.12
C ASN A 114 8.69 -20.29 20.92
N TYR A 115 7.98 -19.40 20.20
CA TYR A 115 8.50 -18.79 18.96
C TYR A 115 9.89 -18.15 19.14
N LEU A 116 10.14 -17.50 20.25
CA LEU A 116 11.42 -16.82 20.52
C LEU A 116 12.59 -17.78 20.73
N ASP A 117 12.31 -19.01 21.12
CA ASP A 117 13.33 -20.06 21.35
C ASP A 117 13.64 -20.86 20.08
N LEU A 118 12.92 -20.61 18.98
CA LEU A 118 13.09 -21.34 17.74
C LEU A 118 14.35 -20.91 16.97
N GLU A 119 14.96 -21.89 16.30
CA GLU A 119 16.05 -21.63 15.36
C GLU A 119 15.56 -20.81 14.14
N LEU A 120 16.48 -20.12 13.47
CA LEU A 120 16.16 -19.23 12.35
C LEU A 120 15.34 -19.93 11.25
N ASP A 121 15.73 -21.12 10.84
CA ASP A 121 15.03 -21.86 9.78
C ASP A 121 13.57 -22.19 10.15
N GLU A 122 13.31 -22.50 11.41
CA GLU A 122 11.96 -22.74 11.92
C GLU A 122 11.13 -21.44 11.91
N ARG A 123 11.71 -20.33 12.36
CA ARG A 123 11.06 -19.01 12.30
C ARG A 123 10.72 -18.61 10.87
N LEU A 124 11.65 -18.79 9.93
CA LEU A 124 11.42 -18.49 8.51
C LEU A 124 10.30 -19.34 7.88
N ALA A 125 10.09 -20.57 8.38
CA ALA A 125 9.00 -21.43 7.93
C ALA A 125 7.63 -21.02 8.49
N ILE A 126 7.59 -20.36 9.66
CA ILE A 126 6.38 -19.96 10.38
C ILE A 126 5.93 -18.56 9.95
N LEU A 127 6.84 -17.58 9.94
CA LEU A 127 6.55 -16.16 9.68
C LEU A 127 5.57 -15.91 8.51
N PRO A 128 5.78 -16.47 7.31
CA PRO A 128 4.90 -16.17 6.19
C PRO A 128 3.50 -16.79 6.31
N LYS A 129 3.29 -17.70 7.28
CA LYS A 129 2.01 -18.37 7.51
C LYS A 129 1.19 -17.74 8.60
N LEU A 130 1.79 -16.88 9.44
CA LEU A 130 1.06 -16.16 10.48
C LEU A 130 -0.07 -15.34 9.90
N SER A 131 -1.19 -15.30 10.60
CA SER A 131 -2.34 -14.45 10.27
C SER A 131 -3.14 -14.15 11.53
N GLY A 132 -3.89 -13.06 11.51
CA GLY A 132 -4.68 -12.68 12.68
C GLY A 132 -5.14 -11.24 12.61
N GLU A 133 -5.61 -10.73 13.73
CA GLU A 133 -5.99 -9.32 13.88
C GLU A 133 -5.56 -8.84 15.27
N VAL A 134 -4.34 -8.30 15.33
CA VAL A 134 -3.72 -7.81 16.56
C VAL A 134 -4.12 -6.36 16.79
N PRO A 135 -4.92 -6.05 17.82
CA PRO A 135 -5.30 -4.67 18.09
C PRO A 135 -4.12 -3.88 18.65
N GLU A 136 -3.89 -2.68 18.12
CA GLU A 136 -2.82 -1.79 18.61
C GLU A 136 -3.02 -1.38 20.08
N SER A 137 -4.27 -1.38 20.55
CA SER A 137 -4.68 -0.92 21.87
C SER A 137 -4.24 -1.80 23.03
N ILE A 138 -3.80 -3.05 22.78
CA ILE A 138 -3.34 -3.95 23.85
C ILE A 138 -1.90 -3.65 24.28
N PHE A 139 -1.17 -2.84 23.53
CA PHE A 139 0.24 -2.50 23.82
C PHE A 139 0.35 -1.11 24.45
N ASP A 140 1.20 -1.01 25.49
CA ASP A 140 1.60 0.27 26.08
C ASP A 140 2.75 0.94 25.30
N ASP A 141 3.52 0.16 24.53
CA ASP A 141 4.64 0.65 23.74
C ASP A 141 4.15 1.47 22.54
N ASP A 142 4.51 2.76 22.53
CA ASP A 142 4.14 3.70 21.44
C ASP A 142 4.68 3.28 20.08
N ILE A 143 5.88 2.67 20.05
CA ILE A 143 6.50 2.23 18.79
C ILE A 143 5.69 1.09 18.18
N VAL A 144 5.23 0.15 19.01
CA VAL A 144 4.36 -0.95 18.58
C VAL A 144 3.04 -0.39 18.06
N ARG A 145 2.37 0.47 18.85
CA ARG A 145 1.09 1.08 18.44
C ARG A 145 1.21 1.85 17.15
N HIS A 146 2.23 2.70 16.99
CA HIS A 146 2.43 3.47 15.77
C HIS A 146 2.74 2.59 14.55
N THR A 147 3.50 1.52 14.72
CA THR A 147 3.83 0.61 13.63
C THR A 147 2.58 -0.16 13.16
N LEU A 148 1.82 -0.77 14.08
CA LEU A 148 0.56 -1.43 13.74
C LEU A 148 -0.46 -0.44 13.18
N GLY A 149 -0.61 0.74 13.82
CA GLY A 149 -1.50 1.82 13.37
C GLY A 149 -1.18 2.29 11.95
N SER A 150 0.11 2.33 11.56
CA SER A 150 0.50 2.69 10.20
C SER A 150 0.03 1.66 9.16
N ILE A 151 0.05 0.37 9.49
CA ILE A 151 -0.44 -0.71 8.62
C ILE A 151 -1.97 -0.65 8.51
N TYR A 152 -2.68 -0.43 9.62
CA TYR A 152 -4.14 -0.24 9.61
C TYR A 152 -4.55 1.01 8.84
N ALA A 153 -3.80 2.11 8.99
CA ALA A 153 -4.02 3.32 8.22
C ALA A 153 -3.84 3.08 6.72
N MET A 154 -2.77 2.38 6.30
CA MET A 154 -2.53 2.00 4.91
C MET A 154 -3.71 1.21 4.33
N LYS A 155 -4.21 0.20 5.03
CA LYS A 155 -5.39 -0.60 4.65
C LYS A 155 -6.64 0.28 4.47
N THR A 156 -6.85 1.21 5.41
CA THR A 156 -7.96 2.17 5.38
C THR A 156 -7.86 3.15 4.22
N ILE A 157 -6.66 3.70 3.97
CA ILE A 157 -6.39 4.61 2.86
C ILE A 157 -6.66 3.90 1.54
N GLN A 158 -6.18 2.68 1.36
CA GLN A 158 -6.42 1.93 0.12
C GLN A 158 -7.91 1.69 -0.12
N LYS A 159 -8.66 1.35 0.92
CA LYS A 159 -10.11 1.15 0.83
C LYS A 159 -10.85 2.43 0.42
N ARG A 160 -10.45 3.59 0.93
CA ARG A 160 -11.12 4.87 0.70
C ARG A 160 -10.68 5.59 -0.56
N ASN A 161 -9.39 5.56 -0.84
CA ASN A 161 -8.74 6.41 -1.84
C ASN A 161 -8.17 5.62 -3.03
N GLY A 162 -8.19 4.29 -2.94
CA GLY A 162 -7.61 3.38 -3.92
C GLY A 162 -6.17 2.96 -3.57
N GLU A 163 -5.78 1.82 -4.08
CA GLU A 163 -4.50 1.16 -3.78
C GLU A 163 -3.29 2.07 -4.02
N LYS A 164 -3.29 2.83 -5.13
CA LYS A 164 -2.17 3.69 -5.52
C LYS A 164 -1.85 4.81 -4.53
N GLY A 165 -2.77 5.13 -3.63
CA GLY A 165 -2.56 6.18 -2.63
C GLY A 165 -1.51 5.84 -1.59
N CYS A 166 -1.42 4.56 -1.20
CA CYS A 166 -0.48 4.08 -0.20
C CYS A 166 -0.30 2.56 -0.37
N ASN A 167 0.54 2.13 -1.31
CA ASN A 167 0.72 0.71 -1.61
C ASN A 167 2.19 0.25 -1.55
N ARG A 168 3.08 1.08 -1.04
CA ARG A 168 4.50 0.75 -0.91
C ARG A 168 4.96 0.89 0.53
N TYR A 169 5.60 -0.17 1.02
CA TYR A 169 6.22 -0.18 2.34
C TYR A 169 7.70 -0.51 2.19
N ILE A 170 8.56 0.44 2.55
CA ILE A 170 10.01 0.34 2.43
C ILE A 170 10.58 -0.06 3.79
N ILE A 171 11.37 -1.12 3.81
CA ILE A 171 12.14 -1.52 4.99
C ILE A 171 13.60 -1.12 4.79
N SER A 172 14.08 -0.17 5.61
CA SER A 172 15.49 0.20 5.63
C SER A 172 16.31 -0.72 6.52
N ASN A 173 17.61 -0.71 6.34
CA ASN A 173 18.53 -1.63 7.01
C ASN A 173 18.12 -3.10 6.83
N CYS A 174 17.79 -3.49 5.60
CA CYS A 174 17.33 -4.84 5.27
C CYS A 174 18.54 -5.77 5.12
N GLN A 175 18.85 -6.53 6.16
CA GLN A 175 20.07 -7.36 6.25
C GLN A 175 19.81 -8.86 6.13
N SER A 176 18.55 -9.29 6.18
CA SER A 176 18.18 -10.70 6.13
C SER A 176 16.83 -10.95 5.49
N ILE A 177 16.58 -12.19 5.07
CA ILE A 177 15.24 -12.62 4.64
C ILE A 177 14.23 -12.53 5.78
N GLU A 178 14.67 -12.75 7.04
CA GLU A 178 13.80 -12.65 8.22
C GLU A 178 13.16 -11.26 8.31
N ASN A 179 13.92 -10.19 8.07
CA ASN A 179 13.39 -8.82 8.08
C ASN A 179 12.21 -8.65 7.10
N MET A 180 12.34 -9.21 5.90
CA MET A 180 11.26 -9.17 4.91
C MET A 180 10.05 -10.00 5.29
N LEU A 181 10.27 -11.19 5.84
CA LEU A 181 9.19 -12.09 6.27
C LEU A 181 8.49 -11.60 7.53
N GLN A 182 9.20 -10.94 8.46
CA GLN A 182 8.59 -10.25 9.59
C GLN A 182 7.69 -9.11 9.12
N LEU A 183 8.15 -8.26 8.19
CA LEU A 183 7.32 -7.20 7.62
C LEU A 183 6.08 -7.78 6.95
N PHE A 184 6.22 -8.87 6.19
CA PHE A 184 5.08 -9.55 5.58
C PHE A 184 4.10 -10.10 6.63
N ALA A 185 4.63 -10.73 7.69
CA ALA A 185 3.85 -11.24 8.81
C ALA A 185 3.10 -10.11 9.53
N LEU A 186 3.74 -8.95 9.80
CA LEU A 186 3.11 -7.79 10.42
C LEU A 186 1.87 -7.34 9.65
N HIS A 187 1.91 -7.30 8.33
CA HIS A 187 0.71 -6.98 7.53
C HIS A 187 -0.39 -8.03 7.73
N ARG A 188 -0.04 -9.31 7.76
CA ARG A 188 -1.03 -10.40 7.88
C ARG A 188 -1.67 -10.48 9.24
N ILE A 189 -0.91 -10.20 10.30
CA ILE A 189 -1.45 -10.16 11.67
C ILE A 189 -2.21 -8.87 12.00
N CYS A 190 -2.20 -7.87 11.10
CA CYS A 190 -3.10 -6.72 11.13
C CYS A 190 -4.40 -6.97 10.35
N GLY A 191 -4.86 -8.20 10.23
CA GLY A 191 -6.10 -8.54 9.52
C GLY A 191 -6.02 -8.33 8.00
N TRP A 192 -4.82 -8.36 7.43
CA TRP A 192 -4.60 -8.16 5.99
C TRP A 192 -3.98 -9.40 5.36
N GLU A 193 -4.72 -10.50 5.35
CA GLU A 193 -4.22 -11.82 4.92
C GLU A 193 -3.57 -11.82 3.54
N LYS A 194 -4.12 -11.06 2.60
CA LYS A 194 -3.57 -10.85 1.25
C LYS A 194 -3.26 -9.38 1.03
N PRO A 195 -2.15 -8.87 1.57
CA PRO A 195 -1.84 -7.44 1.50
C PRO A 195 -1.59 -6.99 0.06
N THR A 196 -2.29 -5.93 -0.36
CA THR A 196 -2.08 -5.27 -1.66
C THR A 196 -0.97 -4.21 -1.54
N VAL A 197 0.17 -4.63 -1.00
CA VAL A 197 1.33 -3.78 -0.69
C VAL A 197 2.57 -4.33 -1.38
N ASP A 198 3.35 -3.46 -1.99
CA ASP A 198 4.69 -3.78 -2.47
C ASP A 198 5.66 -3.62 -1.29
N LEU A 199 6.20 -4.73 -0.80
CA LEU A 199 7.20 -4.73 0.27
C LEU A 199 8.57 -4.53 -0.37
N ILE A 200 9.24 -3.46 -0.02
CA ILE A 200 10.44 -2.98 -0.72
C ILE A 200 11.64 -3.03 0.21
N PRO A 201 12.57 -3.97 0.02
CA PRO A 201 13.84 -3.95 0.75
C PRO A 201 14.69 -2.78 0.26
N LEU A 202 15.31 -2.06 1.19
CA LEU A 202 16.31 -1.06 0.90
C LEU A 202 17.68 -1.59 1.35
N PHE A 203 18.60 -1.68 0.41
CA PHE A 203 19.99 -2.03 0.63
C PHE A 203 20.84 -0.75 0.62
N GLU A 204 21.49 -0.44 1.73
CA GLU A 204 22.11 0.85 1.99
C GLU A 204 23.62 0.77 2.13
N THR A 205 24.15 -0.35 2.64
CA THR A 205 25.59 -0.54 2.85
C THR A 205 26.19 -1.48 1.81
N VAL A 206 27.53 -1.48 1.71
CA VAL A 206 28.26 -2.43 0.86
C VAL A 206 27.95 -3.87 1.23
N ASP A 207 27.84 -4.16 2.52
CA ASP A 207 27.55 -5.52 2.99
C ASP A 207 26.10 -5.93 2.73
N ASP A 208 25.13 -5.01 2.85
CA ASP A 208 23.75 -5.24 2.42
C ASP A 208 23.69 -5.59 0.92
N LEU A 209 24.40 -4.83 0.09
CA LEU A 209 24.46 -5.05 -1.36
C LEU A 209 25.05 -6.41 -1.70
N LYS A 210 26.13 -6.84 -1.02
CA LYS A 210 26.71 -8.18 -1.19
C LYS A 210 25.76 -9.29 -0.77
N ALA A 211 24.99 -9.10 0.30
CA ALA A 211 24.02 -10.06 0.80
C ALA A 211 22.72 -10.08 -0.02
N SER A 212 22.41 -9.01 -0.76
CA SER A 212 21.12 -8.79 -1.42
C SER A 212 20.70 -9.94 -2.35
N GLN A 213 21.65 -10.49 -3.13
CA GLN A 213 21.35 -11.61 -4.05
C GLN A 213 20.81 -12.83 -3.28
N ASN A 214 21.44 -13.20 -2.18
CA ASN A 214 21.06 -14.36 -1.37
C ASN A 214 19.71 -14.10 -0.69
N ILE A 215 19.51 -12.91 -0.14
CA ILE A 215 18.25 -12.49 0.50
C ILE A 215 17.10 -12.58 -0.50
N MET A 216 17.27 -11.99 -1.69
CA MET A 216 16.21 -11.98 -2.70
C MET A 216 15.95 -13.36 -3.28
N HIS A 217 16.98 -14.17 -3.50
CA HIS A 217 16.83 -15.57 -3.95
C HIS A 217 16.02 -16.39 -2.94
N ALA A 218 16.35 -16.30 -1.65
CA ALA A 218 15.63 -17.01 -0.60
C ALA A 218 14.17 -16.51 -0.49
N LEU A 219 13.93 -15.20 -0.61
CA LEU A 219 12.60 -14.61 -0.57
C LEU A 219 11.73 -15.09 -1.74
N TYR A 220 12.27 -15.12 -2.97
CA TYR A 220 11.55 -15.59 -4.16
C TYR A 220 11.30 -17.10 -4.16
N SER A 221 12.15 -17.86 -3.45
CA SER A 221 11.98 -19.28 -3.28
C SER A 221 10.94 -19.64 -2.22
N ASN A 222 10.54 -18.69 -1.36
CA ASN A 222 9.51 -18.91 -0.35
C ASN A 222 8.13 -19.04 -1.01
N PRO A 223 7.42 -20.19 -0.87
CA PRO A 223 6.19 -20.43 -1.62
C PRO A 223 5.02 -19.52 -1.23
N VAL A 224 5.00 -19.02 0.02
CA VAL A 224 3.94 -18.10 0.46
C VAL A 224 4.21 -16.69 -0.06
N TYR A 225 5.45 -16.23 0.00
CA TYR A 225 5.84 -14.93 -0.56
C TYR A 225 5.69 -14.92 -2.09
N LYS A 226 5.98 -16.02 -2.76
CA LYS A 226 5.75 -16.17 -4.21
C LYS A 226 4.28 -15.94 -4.58
N LYS A 227 3.33 -16.46 -3.81
CA LYS A 227 1.90 -16.20 -4.02
C LYS A 227 1.57 -14.71 -3.82
N HIS A 228 2.23 -14.04 -2.87
CA HIS A 228 2.11 -12.60 -2.73
C HIS A 228 2.61 -11.87 -3.99
N LEU A 229 3.77 -12.23 -4.52
CA LEU A 229 4.29 -11.67 -5.78
C LEU A 229 3.37 -11.94 -6.99
N GLU A 230 2.75 -13.11 -7.08
CA GLU A 230 1.75 -13.40 -8.11
C GLU A 230 0.60 -12.40 -8.05
N SER A 231 0.10 -12.08 -6.85
CA SER A 231 -0.93 -11.05 -6.65
C SER A 231 -0.44 -9.64 -7.06
N ARG A 232 0.88 -9.40 -6.99
CA ARG A 232 1.55 -8.16 -7.42
C ARG A 232 2.06 -8.22 -8.87
N LYS A 233 1.51 -9.13 -9.71
CA LYS A 233 1.86 -9.31 -11.14
C LYS A 233 3.33 -9.69 -11.34
N MET A 234 3.90 -10.46 -10.43
CA MET A 234 5.31 -10.87 -10.41
C MET A 234 6.28 -9.68 -10.45
N LYS A 235 5.91 -8.56 -9.82
CA LYS A 235 6.77 -7.38 -9.73
C LYS A 235 7.29 -7.22 -8.31
N GLN A 236 8.59 -7.09 -8.20
CA GLN A 236 9.30 -6.74 -6.97
C GLN A 236 10.10 -5.47 -7.18
N THR A 237 9.86 -4.47 -6.35
CA THR A 237 10.70 -3.28 -6.28
C THR A 237 11.79 -3.50 -5.25
N ILE A 238 13.02 -3.12 -5.58
CA ILE A 238 14.18 -3.09 -4.69
C ILE A 238 14.67 -1.66 -4.67
N MET A 239 14.92 -1.11 -3.50
CA MET A 239 15.48 0.22 -3.34
C MET A 239 16.99 0.12 -3.04
N LEU A 240 17.77 0.92 -3.73
CA LEU A 240 19.20 1.04 -3.51
C LEU A 240 19.51 2.42 -2.91
N GLY A 241 20.18 2.42 -1.76
CA GLY A 241 20.60 3.65 -1.06
C GLY A 241 21.87 4.21 -1.66
N PHE A 242 21.79 4.92 -2.80
CA PHE A 242 22.95 5.47 -3.47
C PHE A 242 23.78 6.40 -2.56
N SER A 243 23.13 7.34 -1.89
CA SER A 243 23.81 8.28 -0.98
C SER A 243 24.46 7.56 0.20
N ASP A 244 23.77 6.58 0.76
CA ASP A 244 24.21 5.84 1.94
C ASP A 244 25.34 4.87 1.56
N GLY A 245 25.20 4.13 0.47
CA GLY A 245 26.24 3.26 -0.05
C GLY A 245 27.51 4.03 -0.47
N THR A 246 27.34 5.25 -0.98
CA THR A 246 28.49 6.12 -1.31
C THR A 246 29.22 6.61 -0.04
N LYS A 247 28.49 6.89 1.04
CA LYS A 247 29.09 7.24 2.34
C LYS A 247 29.81 6.06 2.97
N ASP A 248 29.27 4.85 2.81
CA ASP A 248 29.83 3.62 3.38
C ASP A 248 31.06 3.13 2.61
N GLY A 249 30.93 2.91 1.30
CA GLY A 249 31.97 2.28 0.47
C GLY A 249 32.65 3.20 -0.56
N GLY A 250 32.20 4.42 -0.68
CA GLY A 250 32.65 5.36 -1.72
C GLY A 250 31.95 5.14 -3.06
N TYR A 251 32.16 6.09 -3.96
CA TYR A 251 31.45 6.15 -5.25
C TYR A 251 31.61 4.87 -6.10
N PHE A 252 32.84 4.33 -6.17
CA PHE A 252 33.11 3.15 -7.00
C PHE A 252 32.48 1.86 -6.47
N MET A 253 32.26 1.75 -5.15
CA MET A 253 31.61 0.59 -4.58
C MET A 253 30.08 0.67 -4.63
N ALA A 254 29.55 1.89 -4.72
CA ALA A 254 28.09 2.12 -4.79
C ALA A 254 27.55 2.01 -6.23
N ASN A 255 28.42 1.94 -7.24
CA ASN A 255 28.10 1.80 -8.67
C ASN A 255 28.66 0.50 -9.24
#